data_dedc188be8f914977996ffcf52bc61ae
#
_entry.id   dedc188be8f914977996ffcf52bc61ae
#
_cell.length_a   1.000
_cell.length_b   1.000
_cell.length_c   1.000
_cell.angle_alpha   90.00
_cell.angle_beta   90.00
_cell.angle_gamma   90.00
#
_symmetry.space_group_name_H-M   'P 1'
#
loop_
_entity.id
_entity.type
_entity.pdbx_description
1 polymer ?
#
loop_
_entity_poly.entity_id
_entity_poly.type
_entity_poly.pdbx_seq_one_letter_code
_entity_poly.pdbx_strand_id
1 'polypeptide(L)'
;MIVATSLNAEVYKWVDENGKTHYGPRPANVSGGAEKTKIKSQANQKPAKTKELDGEAKEFAESIAQEILRDNGDSEAVDCGRSVNNAHDSIDTMLSVSERNYKSGYMAEAEYREASSKLREIRRQISVSECQGASGNTAGFYKCMTNDYNHIVTCGKKYNYGD
;
A
#
# COMPACT_ATOMS: atom_id res chain seq x y z
N MET A 1 -15.17 26.40 -31.36
CA MET A 1 -16.11 25.50 -30.64
C MET A 1 -15.62 24.09 -30.84
N ILE A 2 -15.03 23.49 -29.80
CA ILE A 2 -14.58 22.07 -29.84
C ILE A 2 -15.69 21.26 -29.19
N VAL A 3 -16.40 20.45 -30.01
CA VAL A 3 -17.40 19.52 -29.52
C VAL A 3 -16.68 18.29 -28.94
N ALA A 4 -16.67 18.17 -27.62
CA ALA A 4 -16.18 16.97 -26.94
C ALA A 4 -17.19 15.86 -27.14
N THR A 5 -16.91 14.94 -28.05
CA THR A 5 -17.66 13.69 -28.18
C THR A 5 -17.28 12.75 -27.03
N SER A 6 -18.21 12.51 -26.11
CA SER A 6 -18.08 11.50 -25.04
C SER A 6 -17.98 10.12 -25.69
N LEU A 7 -16.79 9.53 -25.69
CA LEU A 7 -16.57 8.13 -26.06
C LEU A 7 -17.14 7.24 -24.94
N ASN A 8 -18.39 6.80 -25.09
CA ASN A 8 -18.94 5.74 -24.26
C ASN A 8 -18.30 4.41 -24.67
N ALA A 9 -17.28 3.97 -23.94
CA ALA A 9 -16.70 2.64 -24.12
C ALA A 9 -17.70 1.59 -23.61
N GLU A 10 -18.32 0.84 -24.52
CA GLU A 10 -19.21 -0.28 -24.18
C GLU A 10 -18.36 -1.53 -23.93
N VAL A 11 -18.55 -2.16 -22.76
CA VAL A 11 -17.88 -3.42 -22.43
C VAL A 11 -18.88 -4.56 -22.51
N TYR A 12 -18.48 -5.61 -23.20
CA TYR A 12 -19.23 -6.85 -23.35
C TYR A 12 -18.58 -7.99 -22.60
N LYS A 13 -19.41 -8.91 -22.09
CA LYS A 13 -18.99 -10.18 -21.51
C LYS A 13 -19.34 -11.28 -22.49
N TRP A 14 -18.41 -12.20 -22.80
CA TRP A 14 -18.65 -13.39 -23.58
C TRP A 14 -17.84 -14.56 -23.06
N VAL A 15 -18.23 -15.77 -23.46
CA VAL A 15 -17.52 -17.00 -23.12
C VAL A 15 -16.97 -17.57 -24.43
N ASP A 16 -15.69 -17.99 -24.44
CA ASP A 16 -15.09 -18.63 -25.60
C ASP A 16 -15.45 -20.13 -25.68
N GLU A 17 -15.00 -20.78 -26.75
CA GLU A 17 -15.25 -22.21 -27.01
C GLU A 17 -14.66 -23.15 -25.95
N ASN A 18 -13.71 -22.65 -25.14
CA ASN A 18 -13.09 -23.38 -24.02
C ASN A 18 -13.77 -23.10 -22.67
N GLY A 19 -14.90 -22.37 -22.67
CA GLY A 19 -15.64 -22.03 -21.46
C GLY A 19 -15.04 -20.87 -20.65
N LYS A 20 -14.03 -20.16 -21.18
CA LYS A 20 -13.38 -19.04 -20.48
C LYS A 20 -14.15 -17.73 -20.71
N THR A 21 -14.39 -17.01 -19.64
CA THR A 21 -15.08 -15.70 -19.69
C THR A 21 -14.10 -14.59 -20.06
N HIS A 22 -14.51 -13.74 -21.01
CA HIS A 22 -13.79 -12.56 -21.48
C HIS A 22 -14.60 -11.29 -21.27
N TYR A 23 -13.93 -10.15 -21.14
CA TYR A 23 -14.51 -8.82 -21.05
C TYR A 23 -13.76 -7.86 -21.98
N GLY A 24 -14.48 -7.07 -22.79
CA GLY A 24 -13.84 -6.13 -23.72
C GLY A 24 -14.81 -5.53 -24.73
N PRO A 25 -14.28 -4.89 -25.80
CA PRO A 25 -15.11 -4.46 -26.93
C PRO A 25 -15.76 -5.68 -27.58
N ARG A 26 -16.95 -5.50 -28.19
CA ARG A 26 -17.70 -6.59 -28.80
C ARG A 26 -16.87 -7.30 -29.87
N PRO A 27 -16.59 -8.61 -29.72
CA PRO A 27 -15.84 -9.35 -30.73
C PRO A 27 -16.72 -9.59 -31.98
N ALA A 28 -16.10 -9.60 -33.18
CA ALA A 28 -16.80 -9.72 -34.44
C ALA A 28 -17.37 -11.14 -34.68
N ASN A 29 -16.81 -12.17 -34.04
CA ASN A 29 -17.10 -13.59 -34.33
C ASN A 29 -17.33 -14.39 -33.04
N VAL A 30 -18.37 -14.13 -32.29
CA VAL A 30 -18.77 -15.01 -31.18
C VAL A 30 -20.09 -15.69 -31.53
N SER A 31 -20.07 -17.02 -31.65
CA SER A 31 -21.23 -17.87 -31.89
C SER A 31 -22.18 -17.99 -30.68
N GLY A 32 -21.77 -17.55 -29.50
CA GLY A 32 -22.62 -17.37 -28.33
C GLY A 32 -22.75 -15.89 -27.99
N GLY A 33 -23.99 -15.40 -27.84
CA GLY A 33 -24.29 -13.97 -27.69
C GLY A 33 -23.38 -13.25 -26.64
N ALA A 34 -22.78 -12.14 -27.06
CA ALA A 34 -22.07 -11.24 -26.15
C ALA A 34 -23.11 -10.38 -25.40
N GLU A 35 -23.10 -10.47 -24.07
CA GLU A 35 -24.01 -9.70 -23.23
C GLU A 35 -23.37 -8.35 -22.87
N LYS A 36 -24.11 -7.26 -23.09
CA LYS A 36 -23.66 -5.91 -22.74
C LYS A 36 -23.59 -5.76 -21.21
N THR A 37 -22.42 -5.61 -20.67
CA THR A 37 -22.21 -5.42 -19.25
C THR A 37 -22.27 -3.92 -18.91
N LYS A 38 -23.22 -3.52 -18.07
CA LYS A 38 -23.25 -2.18 -17.50
C LYS A 38 -22.17 -2.08 -16.42
N ILE A 39 -21.04 -1.47 -16.73
CA ILE A 39 -20.06 -1.09 -15.72
C ILE A 39 -20.70 0.05 -14.93
N LYS A 40 -21.13 -0.21 -13.69
CA LYS A 40 -21.50 0.85 -12.76
C LYS A 40 -20.22 1.59 -12.41
N SER A 41 -20.10 2.85 -12.86
CA SER A 41 -19.01 3.72 -12.41
C SER A 41 -19.00 3.76 -10.88
N GLN A 42 -17.83 3.56 -10.26
CA GLN A 42 -17.68 3.53 -8.80
C GLN A 42 -17.97 4.88 -8.11
N ALA A 43 -18.29 5.93 -8.89
CA ALA A 43 -18.52 7.28 -8.37
C ALA A 43 -19.71 7.41 -7.38
N ASN A 44 -20.59 6.39 -7.25
CA ASN A 44 -21.75 6.41 -6.36
C ASN A 44 -21.87 5.13 -5.50
N GLN A 45 -20.81 4.36 -5.31
CA GLN A 45 -20.87 3.26 -4.36
C GLN A 45 -20.72 3.83 -2.94
N LYS A 46 -21.72 3.54 -2.07
CA LYS A 46 -21.53 3.62 -0.63
C LYS A 46 -20.20 2.96 -0.28
N PRO A 47 -19.41 3.49 0.68
CA PRO A 47 -18.14 2.86 1.04
C PRO A 47 -18.37 1.37 1.23
N ALA A 48 -17.68 0.57 0.41
CA ALA A 48 -17.78 -0.88 0.52
C ALA A 48 -17.38 -1.26 1.93
N LYS A 49 -18.15 -2.12 2.60
CA LYS A 49 -17.73 -2.68 3.88
C LYS A 49 -16.36 -3.32 3.66
N THR A 50 -15.40 -2.95 4.49
CA THR A 50 -14.07 -3.57 4.50
C THR A 50 -14.23 -5.08 4.58
N LYS A 51 -13.53 -5.81 3.73
CA LYS A 51 -13.54 -7.27 3.76
C LYS A 51 -12.89 -7.74 5.06
N GLU A 52 -13.56 -8.65 5.76
CA GLU A 52 -12.95 -9.34 6.89
C GLU A 52 -11.98 -10.41 6.37
N LEU A 53 -10.85 -10.56 7.07
CA LEU A 53 -9.91 -11.62 6.82
C LEU A 53 -10.50 -12.94 7.35
N ASP A 54 -10.34 -14.04 6.62
CA ASP A 54 -10.62 -15.37 7.15
C ASP A 54 -9.61 -15.76 8.25
N GLY A 55 -9.85 -16.89 8.95
CA GLY A 55 -9.03 -17.28 10.09
C GLY A 55 -7.55 -17.44 9.75
N GLU A 56 -7.23 -18.14 8.65
CA GLU A 56 -5.85 -18.38 8.22
C GLU A 56 -5.13 -17.07 7.81
N ALA A 57 -5.82 -16.21 7.05
CA ALA A 57 -5.28 -14.92 6.66
C ALA A 57 -5.06 -13.99 7.86
N LYS A 58 -5.90 -14.12 8.91
CA LYS A 58 -5.74 -13.37 10.15
C LYS A 58 -4.52 -13.84 10.94
N GLU A 59 -4.34 -15.14 11.14
CA GLU A 59 -3.16 -15.71 11.82
C GLU A 59 -1.86 -15.35 11.09
N PHE A 60 -1.87 -15.40 9.76
CA PHE A 60 -0.73 -14.99 8.94
C PHE A 60 -0.43 -13.49 9.10
N ALA A 61 -1.45 -12.64 9.08
CA ALA A 61 -1.28 -11.20 9.29
C ALA A 61 -0.73 -10.89 10.70
N GLU A 62 -1.19 -11.60 11.73
CA GLU A 62 -0.69 -11.48 13.10
C GLU A 62 0.79 -11.91 13.21
N SER A 63 1.18 -12.99 12.54
CA SER A 63 2.59 -13.44 12.54
C SER A 63 3.53 -12.42 11.88
N ILE A 64 3.10 -11.83 10.76
CA ILE A 64 3.85 -10.72 10.11
C ILE A 64 3.92 -9.50 11.02
N ALA A 65 2.81 -9.15 11.68
CA ALA A 65 2.80 -8.01 12.60
C ALA A 65 3.77 -8.21 13.76
N GLN A 66 3.88 -9.42 14.30
CA GLN A 66 4.86 -9.75 15.35
C GLN A 66 6.30 -9.61 14.85
N GLU A 67 6.60 -10.07 13.64
CA GLU A 67 7.93 -9.94 13.04
C GLU A 67 8.31 -8.47 12.80
N ILE A 68 7.38 -7.67 12.28
CA ILE A 68 7.56 -6.22 12.08
C ILE A 68 7.84 -5.50 13.41
N LEU A 69 7.27 -5.98 14.52
CA LEU A 69 7.44 -5.37 15.83
C LEU A 69 8.64 -5.93 16.61
N ARG A 70 9.40 -6.90 16.06
CA ARG A 70 10.58 -7.45 16.71
C ARG A 70 11.68 -6.39 16.79
N ASP A 71 12.20 -6.18 18.01
CA ASP A 71 13.40 -5.36 18.24
C ASP A 71 14.64 -6.27 18.15
N ASN A 72 15.42 -6.10 17.11
CA ASN A 72 16.65 -6.85 16.87
C ASN A 72 17.89 -6.13 17.43
N GLY A 73 17.68 -5.14 18.29
CA GLY A 73 18.72 -4.31 18.88
C GLY A 73 19.20 -3.20 17.94
N ASP A 74 19.90 -2.24 18.52
CA ASP A 74 20.47 -1.14 17.77
C ASP A 74 21.87 -1.52 17.25
N SER A 75 22.27 -0.95 16.14
CA SER A 75 23.65 -1.04 15.66
C SER A 75 24.63 -0.34 16.64
N GLU A 76 25.89 -0.76 16.67
CA GLU A 76 26.89 -0.11 17.53
C GLU A 76 27.14 1.35 17.13
N ALA A 77 27.17 1.62 15.80
CA ALA A 77 27.35 2.95 15.24
C ALA A 77 26.20 3.30 14.28
N VAL A 78 25.95 4.60 14.10
CA VAL A 78 24.97 5.10 13.13
C VAL A 78 25.63 5.16 11.75
N ASP A 79 24.99 4.54 10.77
CA ASP A 79 25.25 4.74 9.34
C ASP A 79 24.04 5.47 8.72
N CYS A 80 24.17 6.78 8.51
CA CYS A 80 23.08 7.61 8.03
C CYS A 80 22.63 7.23 6.61
N GLY A 81 23.52 6.76 5.74
CA GLY A 81 23.13 6.29 4.41
C GLY A 81 22.26 5.05 4.50
N ARG A 82 22.71 4.06 5.25
CA ARG A 82 21.99 2.79 5.46
C ARG A 82 20.67 3.01 6.17
N SER A 83 20.65 3.76 7.29
CA SER A 83 19.42 3.96 8.06
C SER A 83 18.36 4.72 7.30
N VAL A 84 18.72 5.72 6.48
CA VAL A 84 17.78 6.43 5.61
C VAL A 84 17.22 5.51 4.52
N ASN A 85 18.06 4.68 3.89
CA ASN A 85 17.62 3.72 2.89
C ASN A 85 16.65 2.70 3.52
N ASN A 86 17.00 2.10 4.65
CA ASN A 86 16.15 1.13 5.34
C ASN A 86 14.80 1.73 5.75
N ALA A 87 14.79 2.98 6.22
CA ALA A 87 13.57 3.67 6.57
C ALA A 87 12.69 3.97 5.34
N HIS A 88 13.31 4.44 4.25
CA HIS A 88 12.58 4.70 2.99
C HIS A 88 12.01 3.42 2.39
N ASP A 89 12.76 2.33 2.34
CA ASP A 89 12.30 1.03 1.83
C ASP A 89 11.13 0.47 2.66
N SER A 90 11.21 0.62 3.97
CA SER A 90 10.11 0.26 4.88
C SER A 90 8.85 1.06 4.58
N ILE A 91 8.96 2.39 4.42
CA ILE A 91 7.82 3.28 4.12
C ILE A 91 7.24 2.97 2.74
N ASP A 92 8.08 2.79 1.73
CA ASP A 92 7.64 2.50 0.36
C ASP A 92 6.91 1.15 0.29
N THR A 93 7.37 0.15 1.06
CA THR A 93 6.68 -1.12 1.25
C THR A 93 5.31 -0.92 1.91
N MET A 94 5.23 -0.14 3.00
CA MET A 94 3.97 0.15 3.68
C MET A 94 2.97 0.88 2.77
N LEU A 95 3.44 1.85 1.98
CA LEU A 95 2.61 2.56 0.98
C LEU A 95 2.07 1.60 -0.07
N SER A 96 2.90 0.70 -0.60
CA SER A 96 2.51 -0.31 -1.59
C SER A 96 1.48 -1.29 -1.03
N VAL A 97 1.68 -1.76 0.21
CA VAL A 97 0.73 -2.66 0.89
C VAL A 97 -0.61 -1.96 1.16
N SER A 98 -0.58 -0.72 1.65
CA SER A 98 -1.79 0.08 1.89
C SER A 98 -2.59 0.30 0.61
N GLU A 99 -1.92 0.61 -0.50
CA GLU A 99 -2.57 0.78 -1.81
C GLU A 99 -3.22 -0.52 -2.30
N ARG A 100 -2.53 -1.66 -2.16
CA ARG A 100 -3.10 -2.97 -2.51
C ARG A 100 -4.32 -3.31 -1.67
N ASN A 101 -4.25 -3.07 -0.36
CA ASN A 101 -5.36 -3.33 0.56
C ASN A 101 -6.57 -2.45 0.23
N TYR A 102 -6.35 -1.19 -0.08
CA TYR A 102 -7.41 -0.28 -0.55
C TYR A 102 -8.05 -0.78 -1.85
N LYS A 103 -7.24 -1.07 -2.88
CA LYS A 103 -7.73 -1.56 -4.18
C LYS A 103 -8.47 -2.89 -4.07
N SER A 104 -8.08 -3.74 -3.13
CA SER A 104 -8.72 -5.04 -2.89
C SER A 104 -9.91 -4.99 -1.94
N GLY A 105 -10.22 -3.82 -1.35
CA GLY A 105 -11.34 -3.60 -0.45
C GLY A 105 -11.10 -4.09 0.99
N TYR A 106 -9.85 -4.32 1.40
CA TYR A 106 -9.47 -4.63 2.79
C TYR A 106 -9.18 -3.39 3.63
N MET A 107 -9.10 -2.21 3.00
CA MET A 107 -8.88 -0.92 3.65
C MET A 107 -9.88 0.10 3.12
N ALA A 108 -10.49 0.89 3.99
CA ALA A 108 -11.40 1.96 3.59
C ALA A 108 -10.62 3.13 2.94
N GLU A 109 -11.27 3.89 2.04
CA GLU A 109 -10.61 5.01 1.36
C GLU A 109 -10.08 6.07 2.33
N ALA A 110 -10.86 6.42 3.36
CA ALA A 110 -10.47 7.41 4.35
C ALA A 110 -9.21 6.98 5.12
N GLU A 111 -9.15 5.71 5.53
CA GLU A 111 -8.02 5.10 6.22
C GLU A 111 -6.77 5.08 5.33
N TYR A 112 -6.92 4.67 4.06
CA TYR A 112 -5.83 4.69 3.09
C TYR A 112 -5.26 6.09 2.88
N ARG A 113 -6.13 7.10 2.74
CA ARG A 113 -5.71 8.51 2.52
C ARG A 113 -4.94 9.04 3.73
N GLU A 114 -5.43 8.79 4.94
CA GLU A 114 -4.78 9.22 6.18
C GLU A 114 -3.41 8.55 6.34
N ALA A 115 -3.36 7.21 6.28
CA ALA A 115 -2.13 6.45 6.42
C ALA A 115 -1.09 6.85 5.36
N SER A 116 -1.49 6.94 4.08
CA SER A 116 -0.59 7.31 3.00
C SER A 116 -0.07 8.75 3.13
N SER A 117 -0.88 9.68 3.64
CA SER A 117 -0.45 11.06 3.87
C SER A 117 0.62 11.13 4.96
N LYS A 118 0.39 10.45 6.09
CA LYS A 118 1.35 10.38 7.21
C LYS A 118 2.67 9.72 6.78
N LEU A 119 2.60 8.60 6.08
CA LEU A 119 3.80 7.90 5.61
C LEU A 119 4.65 8.76 4.66
N ARG A 120 4.01 9.48 3.73
CA ARG A 120 4.73 10.40 2.83
C ARG A 120 5.33 11.58 3.58
N GLU A 121 4.68 12.09 4.63
CA GLU A 121 5.21 13.15 5.47
C GLU A 121 6.47 12.68 6.20
N ILE A 122 6.40 11.56 6.91
CA ILE A 122 7.55 10.97 7.61
C ILE A 122 8.71 10.69 6.62
N ARG A 123 8.40 10.15 5.44
CA ARG A 123 9.40 9.89 4.41
C ARG A 123 10.16 11.16 3.97
N ARG A 124 9.48 12.31 3.89
CA ARG A 124 10.13 13.60 3.54
C ARG A 124 11.04 14.13 4.65
N GLN A 125 10.71 13.85 5.90
CA GLN A 125 11.52 14.27 7.06
C GLN A 125 12.81 13.45 7.14
N ILE A 126 12.74 12.15 6.92
CA ILE A 126 13.89 11.23 6.97
C ILE A 126 14.89 11.57 5.86
N SER A 127 16.09 12.01 6.26
CA SER A 127 17.16 12.36 5.35
C SER A 127 18.53 12.15 5.97
N VAL A 128 19.56 12.06 5.12
CA VAL A 128 20.96 11.98 5.59
C VAL A 128 21.33 13.22 6.40
N SER A 129 20.84 14.40 5.99
CA SER A 129 21.11 15.67 6.70
C SER A 129 20.47 15.67 8.09
N GLU A 130 19.23 15.20 8.23
CA GLU A 130 18.58 15.05 9.53
C GLU A 130 19.34 14.06 10.42
N CYS A 131 19.70 12.90 9.88
CA CYS A 131 20.47 11.88 10.60
C CYS A 131 21.80 12.42 11.12
N GLN A 132 22.55 13.15 10.29
CA GLN A 132 23.85 13.73 10.69
C GLN A 132 23.72 14.81 11.77
N GLY A 133 22.61 15.52 11.82
CA GLY A 133 22.31 16.52 12.85
C GLY A 133 21.55 15.97 14.05
N ALA A 134 21.21 14.68 14.06
CA ALA A 134 20.34 14.08 15.05
C ALA A 134 20.96 13.96 16.43
N SER A 135 20.16 14.14 17.46
CA SER A 135 20.51 13.92 18.86
C SER A 135 19.35 13.26 19.61
N GLY A 136 19.61 12.77 20.81
CA GLY A 136 18.57 12.16 21.67
C GLY A 136 17.82 11.03 20.96
N ASN A 137 16.49 11.07 21.00
CA ASN A 137 15.61 10.06 20.43
C ASN A 137 15.76 9.93 18.90
N THR A 138 15.93 11.03 18.19
CA THR A 138 16.15 11.01 16.75
C THR A 138 17.43 10.27 16.37
N ALA A 139 18.54 10.50 17.10
CA ALA A 139 19.76 9.74 16.90
C ALA A 139 19.57 8.24 17.22
N GLY A 140 18.81 7.93 18.28
CA GLY A 140 18.43 6.57 18.63
C GLY A 140 17.63 5.88 17.51
N PHE A 141 16.65 6.58 16.92
CA PHE A 141 15.90 6.09 15.78
C PHE A 141 16.81 5.73 14.60
N TYR A 142 17.73 6.60 14.20
CA TYR A 142 18.66 6.31 13.10
C TYR A 142 19.63 5.18 13.44
N LYS A 143 20.06 5.09 14.69
CA LYS A 143 20.88 3.97 15.16
C LYS A 143 20.14 2.63 15.06
N CYS A 144 18.87 2.60 15.45
CA CYS A 144 17.98 1.46 15.30
C CYS A 144 17.78 1.09 13.82
N MET A 145 17.53 2.08 12.95
CA MET A 145 17.33 1.87 11.51
C MET A 145 18.61 1.50 10.76
N THR A 146 19.80 1.62 11.35
CA THR A 146 21.05 1.12 10.78
C THR A 146 21.09 -0.41 10.75
N ASN A 147 20.35 -1.09 11.63
CA ASN A 147 20.22 -2.54 11.63
C ASN A 147 19.19 -2.97 10.58
N ASP A 148 19.63 -3.73 9.59
CA ASP A 148 18.81 -4.17 8.44
C ASP A 148 17.62 -5.09 8.82
N TYR A 149 17.65 -5.65 10.03
CA TYR A 149 16.58 -6.51 10.55
C TYR A 149 15.51 -5.76 11.34
N ASN A 150 15.66 -4.45 11.53
CA ASN A 150 14.68 -3.64 12.22
C ASN A 150 13.70 -2.99 11.25
N HIS A 151 12.45 -2.91 11.67
CA HIS A 151 11.41 -2.23 10.91
C HIS A 151 11.17 -0.82 11.45
N ILE A 152 10.84 0.13 10.57
CA ILE A 152 10.60 1.54 10.94
C ILE A 152 9.56 1.71 12.06
N VAL A 153 8.52 0.86 12.09
CA VAL A 153 7.47 0.89 13.13
C VAL A 153 8.06 0.59 14.52
N THR A 154 8.97 -0.37 14.60
CA THR A 154 9.65 -0.73 15.86
C THR A 154 10.55 0.38 16.32
N CYS A 155 11.43 0.88 15.44
CA CYS A 155 12.34 1.97 15.74
C CYS A 155 11.59 3.27 16.07
N GLY A 156 10.52 3.59 15.33
CA GLY A 156 9.66 4.75 15.58
C GLY A 156 9.05 4.70 16.98
N LYS A 157 8.43 3.58 17.35
CA LYS A 157 7.83 3.40 18.69
C LYS A 157 8.88 3.44 19.81
N LYS A 158 10.04 2.80 19.61
CA LYS A 158 11.11 2.75 20.60
C LYS A 158 11.65 4.14 20.95
N TYR A 159 11.72 5.02 19.96
CA TYR A 159 12.33 6.34 20.07
C TYR A 159 11.34 7.50 19.94
N ASN A 160 10.03 7.25 19.90
CA ASN A 160 8.97 8.25 19.68
C ASN A 160 9.29 9.18 18.49
N TYR A 161 9.72 8.57 17.37
CA TYR A 161 10.04 9.30 16.15
C TYR A 161 8.79 9.46 15.29
N GLY A 162 8.46 10.72 14.92
CA GLY A 162 7.30 11.05 14.08
C GLY A 162 5.99 11.27 14.86
N ASP A 163 6.05 11.38 16.20
CA ASP A 163 4.92 11.78 17.06
C ASP A 163 4.79 13.30 17.16
#